data_a117efd00294d6377799dbe27f517c85
#
_entry.id   a117efd00294d6377799dbe27f517c85
#
_cell.length_a   1.000
_cell.length_b   1.000
_cell.length_c   1.000
_cell.angle_alpha   90.00
_cell.angle_beta   90.00
_cell.angle_gamma   90.00
#
_symmetry.space_group_name_H-M   'P 1'
#
loop_
_entity.id
_entity.type
_entity.pdbx_description
1 polymer ?
#
loop_
_entity_poly.entity_id
_entity_poly.type
_entity_poly.pdbx_seq_one_letter_code
_entity_poly.pdbx_strand_id
1 'polypeptide(L)'
;QNFGPVARVSATGSTSRQTRVIGSGPRAGEEFAVRVPTHVSALLEFEDGGSAQCVFSFQSALRRTGFLEIAGTEGTIVFPDPNYFEGDLVVHTESSEPVTVHSVADAGRGTGVVELARAIRAGVPERASGEQAFHVVDIMESMLEAADTGQWVTVESTVERAKSLPDGWDPREATL
;
A
#
# COMPACT_ATOMS: atom_id res chain seq x y z
N GLN A 1 -6.11 2.63 3.93
CA GLN A 1 -7.46 2.25 4.40
C GLN A 1 -7.61 2.32 5.92
N ASN A 2 -6.61 1.91 6.71
CA ASN A 2 -6.73 1.82 8.17
C ASN A 2 -6.79 3.20 8.86
N PHE A 3 -6.22 4.24 8.25
CA PHE A 3 -6.08 5.58 8.81
C PHE A 3 -6.94 6.64 8.15
N GLY A 4 -7.83 6.27 7.23
CA GLY A 4 -8.58 7.23 6.43
C GLY A 4 -7.73 7.86 5.32
N PRO A 5 -8.21 8.96 4.71
CA PRO A 5 -7.51 9.60 3.61
C PRO A 5 -6.24 10.33 4.05
N VAL A 6 -5.29 10.44 3.13
CA VAL A 6 -4.08 11.26 3.29
C VAL A 6 -4.41 12.70 2.96
N ALA A 7 -4.09 13.62 3.88
CA ALA A 7 -4.35 15.05 3.69
C ALA A 7 -3.23 15.76 2.93
N ARG A 8 -1.97 15.43 3.23
CA ARG A 8 -0.81 16.04 2.58
C ARG A 8 0.42 15.16 2.67
N VAL A 9 1.36 15.40 1.77
CA VAL A 9 2.62 14.66 1.68
C VAL A 9 3.81 15.58 1.55
N SER A 10 4.98 15.12 2.03
CA SER A 10 6.28 15.71 1.74
C SER A 10 7.22 14.58 1.32
N ALA A 11 8.07 14.81 0.32
CA ALA A 11 8.94 13.77 -0.21
C ALA A 11 10.27 14.29 -0.72
N THR A 12 11.23 13.36 -0.84
CA THR A 12 12.47 13.55 -1.60
C THR A 12 12.61 12.41 -2.60
N GLY A 13 13.11 12.74 -3.79
CA GLY A 13 13.32 11.76 -4.85
C GLY A 13 14.76 11.79 -5.39
N SER A 14 15.24 10.65 -5.86
CA SER A 14 16.53 10.57 -6.56
C SER A 14 16.54 9.50 -7.63
N THR A 15 17.41 9.69 -8.64
CA THR A 15 17.62 8.74 -9.73
C THR A 15 19.11 8.40 -9.81
N SER A 16 19.46 7.16 -9.45
CA SER A 16 20.87 6.73 -9.43
C SER A 16 21.44 6.40 -10.80
N ARG A 17 20.58 6.09 -11.79
CA ARG A 17 20.99 5.72 -13.15
C ARG A 17 20.04 6.35 -14.16
N GLN A 18 20.61 7.01 -15.17
CA GLN A 18 19.83 7.63 -16.25
C GLN A 18 19.27 6.61 -17.26
N THR A 19 19.86 5.41 -17.34
CA THR A 19 19.39 4.30 -18.16
C THR A 19 19.33 3.01 -17.36
N ARG A 20 18.42 2.12 -17.74
CA ARG A 20 18.30 0.76 -17.22
C ARG A 20 18.05 -0.22 -18.35
N VAL A 21 18.34 -1.48 -18.08
CA VAL A 21 18.10 -2.61 -19.00
C VAL A 21 16.84 -3.36 -18.59
N ILE A 22 16.01 -3.72 -19.56
CA ILE A 22 14.83 -4.56 -19.36
C ILE A 22 15.31 -5.96 -19.00
N GLY A 23 14.92 -6.45 -17.82
CA GLY A 23 15.42 -7.72 -17.28
C GLY A 23 14.69 -8.97 -17.78
N SER A 24 13.50 -8.83 -18.39
CA SER A 24 12.67 -9.98 -18.77
C SER A 24 11.66 -9.60 -19.86
N GLY A 25 11.00 -10.63 -20.43
CA GLY A 25 9.98 -10.48 -21.47
C GLY A 25 10.55 -10.32 -22.87
N PRO A 26 9.70 -10.03 -23.89
CA PRO A 26 10.11 -9.96 -25.30
C PRO A 26 11.18 -8.92 -25.62
N ARG A 27 11.34 -7.90 -24.78
CA ARG A 27 12.31 -6.81 -24.92
C ARG A 27 13.49 -6.92 -23.94
N ALA A 28 13.72 -8.09 -23.35
CA ALA A 28 14.84 -8.30 -22.42
C ALA A 28 16.19 -7.96 -23.11
N GLY A 29 17.04 -7.22 -22.38
CA GLY A 29 18.32 -6.75 -22.86
C GLY A 29 18.32 -5.35 -23.53
N GLU A 30 17.15 -4.79 -23.85
CA GLU A 30 17.07 -3.43 -24.37
C GLU A 30 17.27 -2.39 -23.26
N GLU A 31 17.96 -1.31 -23.59
CA GLU A 31 18.10 -0.14 -22.71
C GLU A 31 16.92 0.82 -22.85
N PHE A 32 16.54 1.44 -21.73
CA PHE A 32 15.55 2.52 -21.71
C PHE A 32 15.98 3.66 -20.78
N ALA A 33 15.55 4.88 -21.11
CA ALA A 33 15.79 6.06 -20.29
C ALA A 33 14.90 6.03 -19.04
N VAL A 34 15.49 6.32 -17.89
CA VAL A 34 14.79 6.47 -16.62
C VAL A 34 14.29 7.91 -16.52
N ARG A 35 12.97 8.09 -16.41
CA ARG A 35 12.31 9.41 -16.41
C ARG A 35 11.61 9.75 -15.10
N VAL A 36 11.67 8.85 -14.12
CA VAL A 36 11.04 9.00 -12.80
C VAL A 36 12.06 8.72 -11.71
N PRO A 37 11.91 9.24 -10.50
CA PRO A 37 12.74 8.85 -9.36
C PRO A 37 12.75 7.35 -9.17
N THR A 38 13.92 6.79 -8.89
CA THR A 38 14.08 5.35 -8.58
C THR A 38 14.24 5.09 -7.10
N HIS A 39 14.26 6.14 -6.31
CA HIS A 39 14.16 6.15 -4.86
C HIS A 39 13.32 7.33 -4.44
N VAL A 40 12.30 7.09 -3.62
CA VAL A 40 11.44 8.11 -3.01
C VAL A 40 11.34 7.81 -1.53
N SER A 41 11.60 8.84 -0.71
CA SER A 41 11.30 8.84 0.72
C SER A 41 10.24 9.88 0.99
N ALA A 42 9.17 9.52 1.67
CA ALA A 42 8.03 10.39 1.88
C ALA A 42 7.51 10.35 3.33
N LEU A 43 6.94 11.47 3.75
CA LEU A 43 6.13 11.64 4.95
C LEU A 43 4.70 11.95 4.51
N LEU A 44 3.72 11.28 5.14
CA LEU A 44 2.30 11.46 4.92
C LEU A 44 1.64 11.90 6.21
N GLU A 45 0.68 12.80 6.10
CA GLU A 45 -0.23 13.13 7.19
C GLU A 45 -1.66 12.75 6.79
N PHE A 46 -2.38 12.10 7.69
CA PHE A 46 -3.77 11.71 7.50
C PHE A 46 -4.72 12.78 8.04
N GLU A 47 -5.92 12.87 7.50
CA GLU A 47 -6.95 13.81 7.95
C GLU A 47 -7.27 13.65 9.45
N ASP A 48 -7.23 12.42 9.97
CA ASP A 48 -7.48 12.11 11.38
C ASP A 48 -6.28 12.39 12.31
N GLY A 49 -5.18 12.96 11.80
CA GLY A 49 -4.03 13.40 12.59
C GLY A 49 -2.91 12.36 12.76
N GLY A 50 -3.05 11.17 12.21
CA GLY A 50 -1.95 10.19 12.13
C GLY A 50 -0.91 10.57 11.09
N SER A 51 0.28 9.97 11.15
CA SER A 51 1.33 10.16 10.14
C SER A 51 1.96 8.83 9.74
N ALA A 52 2.53 8.79 8.54
CA ALA A 52 3.30 7.65 8.06
C ALA A 52 4.59 8.10 7.38
N GLN A 53 5.57 7.23 7.39
CA GLN A 53 6.79 7.36 6.59
C GLN A 53 6.89 6.20 5.61
N CYS A 54 7.29 6.49 4.38
CA CYS A 54 7.41 5.51 3.32
C CYS A 54 8.76 5.61 2.63
N VAL A 55 9.31 4.46 2.23
CA VAL A 55 10.48 4.40 1.36
C VAL A 55 10.20 3.41 0.24
N PHE A 56 10.24 3.90 -1.00
CA PHE A 56 10.15 3.10 -2.21
C PHE A 56 11.47 3.19 -2.97
N SER A 57 12.15 2.06 -3.20
CA SER A 57 13.47 2.08 -3.80
C SER A 57 13.74 0.90 -4.73
N PHE A 58 14.24 1.20 -5.92
CA PHE A 58 14.85 0.24 -6.84
C PHE A 58 16.38 0.26 -6.79
N GLN A 59 16.98 0.98 -5.84
CA GLN A 59 18.42 1.24 -5.81
C GLN A 59 19.19 0.27 -4.90
N SER A 60 18.50 -0.52 -4.07
CA SER A 60 19.15 -1.46 -3.17
C SER A 60 19.52 -2.76 -3.90
N ALA A 61 20.76 -3.22 -3.73
CA ALA A 61 21.18 -4.55 -4.13
C ALA A 61 20.66 -5.66 -3.19
N LEU A 62 20.19 -5.27 -1.99
CA LEU A 62 19.58 -6.19 -1.06
C LEU A 62 18.15 -6.50 -1.47
N ARG A 63 17.82 -7.78 -1.54
CA ARG A 63 16.42 -8.20 -1.56
C ARG A 63 15.85 -7.98 -0.16
N ARG A 64 15.06 -6.93 -0.01
CA ARG A 64 14.33 -6.67 1.21
C ARG A 64 12.92 -7.21 1.05
N THR A 65 12.44 -7.91 2.06
CA THR A 65 11.01 -8.09 2.25
C THR A 65 10.37 -6.74 2.55
N GLY A 66 9.16 -6.54 2.08
CA GLY A 66 8.38 -5.36 2.45
C GLY A 66 8.25 -5.31 3.98
N PHE A 67 8.38 -4.12 4.55
CA PHE A 67 8.24 -3.89 5.97
C PHE A 67 7.09 -2.93 6.19
N LEU A 68 6.16 -3.31 7.05
CA LEU A 68 5.03 -2.49 7.45
C LEU A 68 4.79 -2.67 8.95
N GLU A 69 4.78 -1.57 9.68
CA GLU A 69 4.35 -1.55 11.07
C GLU A 69 3.40 -0.39 11.34
N ILE A 70 2.56 -0.55 12.35
CA ILE A 70 1.66 0.47 12.83
C ILE A 70 1.88 0.63 14.33
N ALA A 71 2.36 1.79 14.75
CA ALA A 71 2.49 2.15 16.15
C ALA A 71 1.30 2.96 16.61
N GLY A 72 0.70 2.57 17.71
CA GLY A 72 -0.39 3.24 18.38
C GLY A 72 -0.10 3.46 19.86
N THR A 73 -1.05 4.04 20.57
CA THR A 73 -0.93 4.36 22.01
C THR A 73 -0.91 3.13 22.93
N GLU A 74 -1.41 2.00 22.46
CA GLU A 74 -1.50 0.76 23.24
C GLU A 74 -0.49 -0.31 22.81
N GLY A 75 0.21 -0.09 21.69
CA GLY A 75 1.20 -1.02 21.18
C GLY A 75 1.54 -0.83 19.73
N THR A 76 2.31 -1.76 19.19
CA THR A 76 2.75 -1.76 17.80
C THR A 76 2.36 -3.07 17.13
N ILE A 77 1.80 -2.99 15.93
CA ILE A 77 1.50 -4.15 15.09
C ILE A 77 2.54 -4.21 13.97
N VAL A 78 3.24 -5.32 13.86
CA VAL A 78 4.14 -5.63 12.75
C VAL A 78 3.39 -6.55 11.79
N PHE A 79 3.33 -6.15 10.53
CA PHE A 79 2.67 -6.89 9.47
C PHE A 79 3.65 -7.82 8.76
N PRO A 80 3.17 -8.92 8.16
CA PRO A 80 3.96 -9.70 7.22
C PRO A 80 4.29 -8.87 5.98
N ASP A 81 5.12 -9.39 5.09
CA ASP A 81 5.45 -8.71 3.83
C ASP A 81 4.16 -8.39 3.05
N PRO A 82 3.83 -7.11 2.81
CA PRO A 82 2.58 -6.71 2.16
C PRO A 82 2.49 -7.14 0.68
N ASN A 83 3.56 -7.69 0.11
CA ASN A 83 3.55 -8.25 -1.24
C ASN A 83 2.97 -9.68 -1.31
N TYR A 84 2.70 -10.29 -0.15
CA TYR A 84 2.09 -11.62 -0.06
C TYR A 84 0.70 -11.55 0.57
N PHE A 85 -0.08 -12.61 0.40
CA PHE A 85 -1.41 -12.75 0.97
C PHE A 85 -1.40 -13.56 2.28
N GLU A 86 -0.25 -14.09 2.63
CA GLU A 86 -0.03 -14.98 3.77
C GLU A 86 0.91 -14.33 4.78
N GLY A 87 0.84 -14.80 6.01
CA GLY A 87 1.72 -14.40 7.08
C GLY A 87 0.97 -13.95 8.32
N ASP A 88 1.67 -13.92 9.42
CA ASP A 88 1.13 -13.60 10.72
C ASP A 88 1.41 -12.15 11.10
N LEU A 89 0.50 -11.57 11.88
CA LEU A 89 0.72 -10.31 12.56
C LEU A 89 1.43 -10.55 13.88
N VAL A 90 2.32 -9.65 14.28
CA VAL A 90 2.91 -9.65 15.61
C VAL A 90 2.53 -8.39 16.34
N VAL A 91 1.87 -8.54 17.49
CA VAL A 91 1.43 -7.42 18.33
C VAL A 91 2.38 -7.30 19.52
N HIS A 92 2.99 -6.15 19.65
CA HIS A 92 3.87 -5.77 20.76
C HIS A 92 3.15 -4.77 21.66
N THR A 93 3.16 -5.02 22.97
CA THR A 93 2.68 -4.08 24.00
C THR A 93 3.76 -3.88 25.05
N GLU A 94 3.67 -2.81 25.84
CA GLU A 94 4.65 -2.53 26.90
C GLU A 94 4.58 -3.54 28.06
N SER A 95 3.45 -4.21 28.25
CA SER A 95 3.15 -5.00 29.46
C SER A 95 3.19 -6.51 29.28
N SER A 96 3.43 -7.00 28.08
CA SER A 96 3.39 -8.45 27.80
C SER A 96 4.40 -8.86 26.72
N GLU A 97 4.70 -10.17 26.68
CA GLU A 97 5.42 -10.77 25.56
C GLU A 97 4.63 -10.57 24.25
N PRO A 98 5.32 -10.45 23.12
CA PRO A 98 4.68 -10.29 21.82
C PRO A 98 3.67 -11.42 21.51
N VAL A 99 2.52 -11.05 20.98
CA VAL A 99 1.48 -12.01 20.61
C VAL A 99 1.44 -12.16 19.09
N THR A 100 1.53 -13.41 18.63
CA THR A 100 1.35 -13.73 17.21
C THR A 100 -0.11 -14.00 16.91
N VAL A 101 -0.67 -13.26 15.95
CA VAL A 101 -2.03 -13.46 15.44
C VAL A 101 -1.92 -14.12 14.07
N HIS A 102 -2.35 -15.37 14.00
CA HIS A 102 -2.27 -16.15 12.78
C HIS A 102 -3.35 -15.71 11.78
N SER A 103 -2.95 -15.58 10.52
CA SER A 103 -3.91 -15.32 9.45
C SER A 103 -4.83 -16.53 9.26
N VAL A 104 -6.14 -16.26 9.24
CA VAL A 104 -7.17 -17.26 8.92
C VAL A 104 -7.80 -17.02 7.53
N ALA A 105 -7.36 -15.99 6.84
CA ALA A 105 -7.92 -15.64 5.54
C ALA A 105 -7.31 -16.47 4.42
N ASP A 106 -8.16 -17.10 3.61
CA ASP A 106 -7.78 -17.78 2.38
C ASP A 106 -7.88 -16.79 1.20
N ALA A 107 -6.97 -15.84 1.16
CA ALA A 107 -6.91 -14.82 0.13
C ALA A 107 -5.77 -15.10 -0.85
N GLY A 108 -5.94 -14.65 -2.08
CA GLY A 108 -4.94 -14.84 -3.12
C GLY A 108 -5.13 -13.89 -4.30
N ARG A 109 -4.35 -14.09 -5.36
CA ARG A 109 -4.54 -13.35 -6.60
C ARG A 109 -5.94 -13.64 -7.17
N GLY A 110 -6.69 -12.59 -7.51
CA GLY A 110 -8.07 -12.72 -8.00
C GLY A 110 -9.14 -12.53 -6.92
N THR A 111 -8.82 -12.55 -5.63
CA THR A 111 -9.77 -12.29 -4.54
C THR A 111 -10.54 -10.99 -4.74
N GLY A 112 -9.88 -9.90 -5.12
CA GLY A 112 -10.53 -8.62 -5.40
C GLY A 112 -11.50 -8.68 -6.59
N VAL A 113 -11.22 -9.49 -7.62
CA VAL A 113 -12.14 -9.67 -8.75
C VAL A 113 -13.39 -10.44 -8.33
N VAL A 114 -13.25 -11.45 -7.47
CA VAL A 114 -14.39 -12.19 -6.92
C VAL A 114 -15.23 -11.27 -6.03
N GLU A 115 -14.62 -10.47 -5.19
CA GLU A 115 -15.31 -9.50 -4.34
C GLU A 115 -16.10 -8.49 -5.18
N LEU A 116 -15.48 -7.90 -6.20
CA LEU A 116 -16.13 -6.98 -7.13
C LEU A 116 -17.33 -7.64 -7.84
N ALA A 117 -17.17 -8.85 -8.35
CA ALA A 117 -18.25 -9.57 -9.02
C ALA A 117 -19.44 -9.84 -8.07
N ARG A 118 -19.16 -10.19 -6.81
CA ARG A 118 -20.19 -10.39 -5.77
C ARG A 118 -20.88 -9.07 -5.41
N ALA A 119 -20.13 -7.98 -5.26
CA ALA A 119 -20.68 -6.65 -4.99
C ALA A 119 -21.64 -6.19 -6.09
N ILE A 120 -21.25 -6.35 -7.36
CA ILE A 120 -22.10 -6.02 -8.52
C ILE A 120 -23.39 -6.85 -8.50
N ARG A 121 -23.30 -8.17 -8.26
CA ARG A 121 -24.47 -9.04 -8.22
C ARG A 121 -25.42 -8.73 -7.06
N ALA A 122 -24.85 -8.33 -5.92
CA ALA A 122 -25.62 -7.97 -4.73
C ALA A 122 -26.16 -6.52 -4.76
N GLY A 123 -25.72 -5.70 -5.74
CA GLY A 123 -26.09 -4.29 -5.81
C GLY A 123 -25.54 -3.45 -4.64
N VAL A 124 -24.36 -3.83 -4.10
CA VAL A 124 -23.68 -3.13 -3.01
C VAL A 124 -22.35 -2.57 -3.49
N PRO A 125 -21.82 -1.51 -2.84
CA PRO A 125 -20.51 -0.97 -3.18
C PRO A 125 -19.40 -2.02 -3.00
N GLU A 126 -18.49 -2.05 -3.94
CA GLU A 126 -17.24 -2.81 -3.85
C GLU A 126 -16.28 -2.17 -2.85
N ARG A 127 -15.36 -2.97 -2.29
CA ARG A 127 -14.38 -2.49 -1.30
C ARG A 127 -13.19 -1.81 -1.94
N ALA A 128 -12.70 -2.35 -3.05
CA ALA A 128 -11.62 -1.76 -3.83
C ALA A 128 -12.20 -0.86 -4.92
N SER A 129 -12.75 0.29 -4.52
CA SER A 129 -13.47 1.19 -5.42
C SER A 129 -12.55 2.01 -6.33
N GLY A 130 -13.13 2.59 -7.38
CA GLY A 130 -12.45 3.53 -8.28
C GLY A 130 -11.96 4.78 -7.54
N GLU A 131 -12.73 5.28 -6.57
CA GLU A 131 -12.37 6.42 -5.74
C GLU A 131 -11.14 6.12 -4.89
N GLN A 132 -11.05 4.91 -4.34
CA GLN A 132 -9.87 4.49 -3.60
C GLN A 132 -8.64 4.39 -4.50
N ALA A 133 -8.79 3.81 -5.69
CA ALA A 133 -7.71 3.75 -6.67
C ALA A 133 -7.25 5.14 -7.10
N PHE A 134 -8.18 6.06 -7.33
CA PHE A 134 -7.90 7.46 -7.66
C PHE A 134 -7.13 8.15 -6.53
N HIS A 135 -7.58 8.00 -5.27
CA HIS A 135 -6.88 8.58 -4.11
C HIS A 135 -5.43 8.07 -3.98
N VAL A 136 -5.20 6.78 -4.22
CA VAL A 136 -3.84 6.22 -4.22
C VAL A 136 -2.96 6.83 -5.31
N VAL A 137 -3.49 7.03 -6.52
CA VAL A 137 -2.76 7.69 -7.62
C VAL A 137 -2.47 9.15 -7.29
N ASP A 138 -3.44 9.87 -6.74
CA ASP A 138 -3.28 11.27 -6.32
C ASP A 138 -2.19 11.42 -5.23
N ILE A 139 -2.15 10.52 -4.25
CA ILE A 139 -1.04 10.46 -3.27
C ILE A 139 0.31 10.27 -3.98
N MET A 140 0.39 9.36 -4.94
CA MET A 140 1.63 9.07 -5.67
C MET A 140 2.11 10.27 -6.49
N GLU A 141 1.22 10.94 -7.20
CA GLU A 141 1.52 12.17 -7.97
C GLU A 141 1.92 13.31 -7.03
N SER A 142 1.20 13.49 -5.91
CA SER A 142 1.56 14.47 -4.88
C SER A 142 2.94 14.21 -4.27
N MET A 143 3.35 12.95 -4.09
CA MET A 143 4.72 12.62 -3.66
C MET A 143 5.76 13.04 -4.69
N LEU A 144 5.49 12.86 -5.98
CA LEU A 144 6.41 13.28 -7.05
C LEU A 144 6.51 14.81 -7.10
N GLU A 145 5.40 15.51 -7.02
CA GLU A 145 5.37 16.97 -6.95
C GLU A 145 6.13 17.51 -5.71
N ALA A 146 5.91 16.89 -4.55
CA ALA A 146 6.62 17.26 -3.32
C ALA A 146 8.13 17.03 -3.44
N ALA A 147 8.55 15.93 -4.10
CA ALA A 147 9.96 15.66 -4.35
C ALA A 147 10.61 16.66 -5.31
N ASP A 148 9.89 17.16 -6.30
CA ASP A 148 10.36 18.13 -7.29
C ASP A 148 10.40 19.55 -6.71
N THR A 149 9.40 19.93 -5.92
CA THR A 149 9.26 21.29 -5.37
C THR A 149 9.96 21.47 -4.03
N GLY A 150 10.20 20.39 -3.28
CA GLY A 150 10.70 20.43 -1.90
C GLY A 150 9.69 21.00 -0.90
N GLN A 151 8.41 21.04 -1.24
CA GLN A 151 7.32 21.57 -0.43
C GLN A 151 6.36 20.47 0.00
N TRP A 152 5.57 20.75 1.03
CA TRP A 152 4.38 19.96 1.33
C TRP A 152 3.34 20.17 0.23
N VAL A 153 2.74 19.09 -0.23
CA VAL A 153 1.67 19.09 -1.24
C VAL A 153 0.41 18.53 -0.60
N THR A 154 -0.71 19.24 -0.76
CA THR A 154 -2.04 18.78 -0.36
C THR A 154 -2.51 17.73 -1.34
N VAL A 155 -3.05 16.62 -0.82
CA VAL A 155 -3.73 15.61 -1.63
C VAL A 155 -5.17 16.09 -1.83
N GLU A 156 -5.57 16.31 -3.07
CA GLU A 156 -6.86 16.93 -3.41
C GLU A 156 -8.05 15.97 -3.29
N SER A 157 -7.81 14.69 -3.50
CA SER A 157 -8.83 13.67 -3.39
C SER A 157 -9.02 13.19 -1.95
N THR A 158 -10.21 12.68 -1.67
CA THR A 158 -10.52 11.99 -0.41
C THR A 158 -11.25 10.70 -0.70
N VAL A 159 -11.34 9.80 0.27
CA VAL A 159 -12.02 8.52 0.15
C VAL A 159 -12.57 8.05 1.48
N GLU A 160 -13.77 7.51 1.48
CA GLU A 160 -14.30 6.84 2.66
C GLU A 160 -13.55 5.52 2.92
N ARG A 161 -13.38 5.20 4.21
CA ARG A 161 -12.78 3.93 4.62
C ARG A 161 -13.64 2.76 4.17
N ALA A 162 -13.05 1.87 3.36
CA ALA A 162 -13.76 0.66 2.96
C ALA A 162 -14.01 -0.26 4.17
N LYS A 163 -15.19 -0.90 4.17
CA LYS A 163 -15.52 -1.91 5.19
C LYS A 163 -14.62 -3.13 5.04
N SER A 164 -14.23 -3.75 6.14
CA SER A 164 -13.54 -5.04 6.12
C SER A 164 -14.41 -6.13 5.47
N LEU A 165 -13.77 -7.18 4.98
CA LEU A 165 -14.51 -8.39 4.59
C LEU A 165 -15.21 -8.98 5.82
N PRO A 166 -16.42 -9.56 5.67
CA PRO A 166 -17.09 -10.24 6.77
C PRO A 166 -16.25 -11.41 7.28
N ASP A 167 -16.43 -11.73 8.57
CA ASP A 167 -15.84 -12.93 9.13
C ASP A 167 -16.29 -14.18 8.37
N GLY A 168 -15.36 -15.07 8.06
CA GLY A 168 -15.61 -16.28 7.31
C GLY A 168 -15.90 -16.08 5.82
N TRP A 169 -15.63 -14.88 5.28
CA TRP A 169 -15.75 -14.67 3.84
C TRP A 169 -14.78 -15.57 3.07
N ASP A 170 -15.31 -16.45 2.22
CA ASP A 170 -14.55 -17.40 1.41
C ASP A 170 -14.67 -17.03 -0.09
N PRO A 171 -13.53 -16.78 -0.78
CA PRO A 171 -13.54 -16.52 -2.23
C PRO A 171 -14.02 -17.71 -3.06
N ARG A 172 -13.99 -18.93 -2.52
CA ARG A 172 -14.38 -20.17 -3.22
C ARG A 172 -15.86 -20.50 -3.05
N GLU A 173 -16.53 -19.89 -2.09
CA GLU A 173 -17.94 -20.13 -1.88
C GLU A 173 -18.75 -19.67 -3.09
N ALA A 174 -19.56 -20.59 -3.64
CA ALA A 174 -20.46 -20.26 -4.74
C ALA A 174 -21.61 -19.40 -4.21
N THR A 175 -21.62 -18.11 -4.55
CA THR A 175 -22.76 -17.23 -4.33
C THR A 175 -23.59 -17.17 -5.60
N LEU A 176 -24.74 -17.81 -5.58
CA LEU A 176 -25.74 -17.75 -6.67
C LEU A 176 -26.54 -16.45 -6.60
#